data_744be06f6a8def83a74e163df7467440
#
_entry.id   744be06f6a8def83a74e163df7467440
#
_cell.length_a   1.000
_cell.length_b   1.000
_cell.length_c   1.000
_cell.angle_alpha   90.00
_cell.angle_beta   90.00
_cell.angle_gamma   90.00
#
_symmetry.space_group_name_H-M   'P 1'
#
loop_
_entity.id
_entity.type
_entity.pdbx_description
1 polymer ?
#
loop_
_entity_poly.entity_id
_entity_poly.type
_entity_poly.pdbx_seq_one_letter_code
_entity_poly.pdbx_strand_id
1 'polypeptide(L)'
;MPCPFEGQKYALPVSLRARQVRTVRLDENELAVLHVINPRLWWCYTMGSPEMYSLSLAFEADQVQTDTKEVRFGIREVSSYITNEGYRGFTLNGRRIQILGAGWTDDIFLRDNAERYDRQLELVKQMNLNTVRLEGFWGTSQALYNLCDEKGILLFAGWSCFWEWESYLGKPCDEIYGGILTDEEVQLIAREYDDQLRYLRNHPSIIAWFVGSDKLPVPALEHHYEWARKAIDDRPYITSAKQMESTISGTSGTKMAGPYDYVAPAYWYAREAPGGAFGFNTETGIGAQLPVKESLQQMLGSHLWPLDATWDYLCTSADEAFNSLDILKETVDNRYGKADNIDDFLRKANMVNYDGTKAMFEAFRYNSPKATALIQWMLNAARPSLYWQLYDHFLRPNAAFYSVKKACQPIQLIYNHLTRDVRAVNGTPEPVAITASMKVYGLSGKNIGNQEVTLTIPAMGSVKAFDPIPLNESNGYLFLCCQANGKTIAENEYALTTADDVFDWPKSDWTRTPILKHADLTGIGAQPPVKCKARVKEIQGRQVQLTVSNPSNKVAYMLRIVLKDKKGRFIDGVTFSDNYISIEPNGEKTVTCLLPDVMKFTADVLPY
;
A
#
# COMPACT_ATOMS: atom_id res chain seq x y z
N MET A 1 -26.56 -13.53 -16.01
CA MET A 1 -26.81 -14.42 -17.16
C MET A 1 -25.47 -15.02 -17.53
N PRO A 2 -25.36 -16.31 -17.92
CA PRO A 2 -24.09 -16.84 -18.41
C PRO A 2 -23.64 -16.06 -19.64
N CYS A 3 -22.35 -15.88 -19.80
CA CYS A 3 -21.77 -15.17 -20.94
C CYS A 3 -22.09 -15.96 -22.23
N PRO A 4 -22.56 -15.34 -23.32
CA PRO A 4 -23.06 -16.06 -24.49
C PRO A 4 -22.02 -16.93 -25.22
N PHE A 5 -20.72 -16.81 -24.89
CA PHE A 5 -19.66 -17.65 -25.46
C PHE A 5 -19.06 -18.68 -24.48
N GLU A 6 -19.50 -18.72 -23.20
CA GLU A 6 -19.06 -19.75 -22.27
C GLU A 6 -19.50 -21.14 -22.73
N GLY A 7 -18.52 -22.05 -22.88
CA GLY A 7 -18.75 -23.43 -23.31
C GLY A 7 -18.91 -23.64 -24.82
N GLN A 8 -18.78 -22.61 -25.65
CA GLN A 8 -18.78 -22.77 -27.11
C GLN A 8 -17.46 -23.35 -27.61
N LYS A 9 -17.55 -24.26 -28.58
CA LYS A 9 -16.38 -24.87 -29.25
C LYS A 9 -16.38 -24.51 -30.73
N TYR A 10 -15.21 -24.12 -31.24
CA TYR A 10 -15.00 -23.82 -32.63
C TYR A 10 -13.82 -24.66 -33.10
N ALA A 11 -13.93 -25.22 -34.30
CA ALA A 11 -12.85 -25.95 -34.97
C ALA A 11 -12.47 -25.24 -36.25
N LEU A 12 -11.18 -24.97 -36.43
CA LEU A 12 -10.59 -24.41 -37.63
C LEU A 12 -9.69 -25.44 -38.29
N PRO A 13 -9.98 -25.93 -39.50
CA PRO A 13 -9.10 -26.84 -40.20
C PRO A 13 -7.83 -26.10 -40.66
N VAL A 14 -6.67 -26.67 -40.35
CA VAL A 14 -5.35 -26.14 -40.74
C VAL A 14 -4.60 -27.22 -41.52
N SER A 15 -4.21 -26.91 -42.72
CA SER A 15 -3.35 -27.79 -43.56
C SER A 15 -1.92 -27.30 -43.51
N LEU A 16 -0.97 -28.22 -43.23
CA LEU A 16 0.46 -27.96 -43.17
C LEU A 16 1.20 -28.90 -44.14
N ARG A 17 2.15 -28.38 -44.89
CA ARG A 17 3.12 -29.19 -45.62
C ARG A 17 4.22 -29.68 -44.69
N ALA A 18 4.95 -30.71 -45.07
CA ALA A 18 6.09 -31.17 -44.34
C ALA A 18 7.08 -30.00 -44.00
N ARG A 19 7.46 -29.86 -42.77
CA ARG A 19 8.35 -28.80 -42.24
C ARG A 19 7.81 -27.36 -42.39
N GLN A 20 6.53 -27.18 -42.68
CA GLN A 20 5.93 -25.86 -42.75
C GLN A 20 5.59 -25.33 -41.34
N VAL A 21 5.92 -24.08 -41.12
CA VAL A 21 5.42 -23.27 -40.01
C VAL A 21 4.34 -22.34 -40.56
N ARG A 22 3.19 -22.30 -39.88
CA ARG A 22 2.08 -21.39 -40.21
C ARG A 22 1.56 -20.73 -38.95
N THR A 23 1.54 -19.41 -38.94
CA THR A 23 0.85 -18.63 -37.91
C THR A 23 -0.61 -18.48 -38.33
N VAL A 24 -1.50 -18.89 -37.45
CA VAL A 24 -2.95 -18.66 -37.59
C VAL A 24 -3.33 -17.55 -36.63
N ARG A 25 -3.89 -16.46 -37.17
CA ARG A 25 -4.47 -15.39 -36.40
C ARG A 25 -5.98 -15.55 -36.45
N LEU A 26 -6.62 -15.48 -35.30
CA LEU A 26 -8.07 -15.51 -35.14
C LEU A 26 -8.49 -14.20 -34.48
N ASP A 27 -9.33 -13.46 -35.16
CA ASP A 27 -9.94 -12.24 -34.67
C ASP A 27 -11.48 -12.33 -34.76
N GLU A 28 -12.16 -11.24 -34.45
CA GLU A 28 -13.63 -11.18 -34.50
C GLU A 28 -14.23 -11.31 -35.90
N ASN A 29 -13.44 -11.09 -36.98
CA ASN A 29 -13.90 -11.27 -38.35
C ASN A 29 -13.93 -12.75 -38.76
N GLU A 30 -12.97 -13.55 -38.25
CA GLU A 30 -12.93 -14.99 -38.46
C GLU A 30 -13.83 -15.74 -37.44
N LEU A 31 -13.87 -15.26 -36.21
CA LEU A 31 -14.66 -15.86 -35.13
C LEU A 31 -15.54 -14.81 -34.42
N ALA A 32 -16.78 -14.68 -34.88
CA ALA A 32 -17.74 -13.72 -34.32
C ALA A 32 -17.93 -13.85 -32.79
N VAL A 33 -17.61 -15.02 -32.20
CA VAL A 33 -17.63 -15.23 -30.74
C VAL A 33 -16.60 -14.39 -30.00
N LEU A 34 -15.55 -13.94 -30.66
CA LEU A 34 -14.56 -13.05 -30.05
C LEU A 34 -15.08 -11.61 -29.90
N HIS A 35 -16.20 -11.28 -30.58
CA HIS A 35 -16.94 -10.04 -30.34
C HIS A 35 -17.91 -10.21 -29.16
N VAL A 36 -17.47 -9.86 -27.97
CA VAL A 36 -18.23 -10.06 -26.72
C VAL A 36 -19.14 -8.88 -26.45
N ILE A 37 -20.46 -9.13 -26.48
CA ILE A 37 -21.48 -8.11 -26.18
C ILE A 37 -21.78 -8.12 -24.68
N ASN A 38 -21.71 -6.95 -24.01
CA ASN A 38 -21.94 -6.78 -22.59
C ASN A 38 -21.09 -7.74 -21.71
N PRO A 39 -19.75 -7.69 -21.85
CA PRO A 39 -18.87 -8.57 -21.08
C PRO A 39 -18.98 -8.32 -19.57
N ARG A 40 -18.72 -9.36 -18.77
CA ARG A 40 -18.38 -9.18 -17.37
C ARG A 40 -16.98 -8.56 -17.33
N LEU A 41 -16.90 -7.32 -16.81
CA LEU A 41 -15.64 -6.60 -16.78
C LEU A 41 -14.80 -7.02 -15.56
N TRP A 42 -13.50 -7.10 -15.76
CA TRP A 42 -12.55 -7.20 -14.67
C TRP A 42 -12.43 -5.85 -13.96
N TRP A 43 -12.55 -5.87 -12.65
CA TRP A 43 -12.39 -4.69 -11.80
C TRP A 43 -11.33 -4.92 -10.73
N CYS A 44 -10.66 -3.83 -10.33
CA CYS A 44 -9.98 -3.81 -9.04
C CYS A 44 -10.98 -4.11 -7.92
N TYR A 45 -10.59 -4.92 -6.94
CA TYR A 45 -11.47 -5.40 -5.85
C TYR A 45 -12.13 -4.25 -5.05
N THR A 46 -11.52 -3.06 -5.02
CA THR A 46 -12.09 -1.86 -4.39
C THR A 46 -13.19 -1.19 -5.21
N MET A 47 -13.38 -1.60 -6.47
CA MET A 47 -14.34 -1.00 -7.41
C MET A 47 -15.38 -2.00 -7.93
N GLY A 48 -15.13 -3.30 -7.82
CA GLY A 48 -16.02 -4.36 -8.31
C GLY A 48 -15.40 -5.75 -8.24
N SER A 49 -15.92 -6.69 -9.01
CA SER A 49 -15.42 -8.07 -9.06
C SER A 49 -14.32 -8.25 -10.11
N PRO A 50 -13.24 -8.98 -9.81
CA PRO A 50 -12.18 -9.30 -10.77
C PRO A 50 -12.61 -10.47 -11.67
N GLU A 51 -13.52 -10.22 -12.60
CA GLU A 51 -14.08 -11.26 -13.48
C GLU A 51 -13.05 -11.76 -14.49
N MET A 52 -12.84 -13.06 -14.52
CA MET A 52 -11.90 -13.73 -15.40
C MET A 52 -12.60 -14.66 -16.39
N TYR A 53 -12.01 -14.80 -17.57
CA TYR A 53 -12.37 -15.73 -18.61
C TYR A 53 -11.25 -16.72 -18.85
N SER A 54 -11.60 -17.88 -19.43
CA SER A 54 -10.66 -18.91 -19.83
C SER A 54 -10.88 -19.28 -21.31
N LEU A 55 -9.79 -19.36 -22.06
CA LEU A 55 -9.77 -19.83 -23.44
C LEU A 55 -8.89 -21.07 -23.52
N SER A 56 -9.47 -22.21 -23.90
CA SER A 56 -8.73 -23.43 -24.16
C SER A 56 -8.49 -23.57 -25.66
N LEU A 57 -7.22 -23.71 -26.04
CA LEU A 57 -6.78 -24.01 -27.40
C LEU A 57 -6.32 -25.46 -27.42
N ALA A 58 -6.84 -26.25 -28.35
CA ALA A 58 -6.38 -27.61 -28.60
C ALA A 58 -5.92 -27.76 -30.04
N PHE A 59 -4.78 -28.36 -30.25
CA PHE A 59 -4.32 -28.77 -31.59
C PHE A 59 -4.52 -30.28 -31.76
N GLU A 60 -5.29 -30.65 -32.76
CA GLU A 60 -5.63 -32.04 -33.06
C GLU A 60 -5.09 -32.45 -34.42
N ALA A 61 -4.44 -33.59 -34.50
CA ALA A 61 -4.00 -34.22 -35.72
C ALA A 61 -4.50 -35.68 -35.74
N ASP A 62 -5.09 -36.12 -36.84
CA ASP A 62 -5.67 -37.46 -36.99
C ASP A 62 -6.62 -37.86 -35.87
N GLN A 63 -7.46 -36.93 -35.42
CA GLN A 63 -8.41 -37.07 -34.29
C GLN A 63 -7.73 -37.30 -32.92
N VAL A 64 -6.44 -37.05 -32.82
CA VAL A 64 -5.70 -37.11 -31.55
C VAL A 64 -5.28 -35.68 -31.15
N GLN A 65 -5.63 -35.30 -29.92
CA GLN A 65 -5.15 -34.05 -29.35
C GLN A 65 -3.65 -34.16 -29.10
N THR A 66 -2.86 -33.35 -29.80
CA THR A 66 -1.40 -33.37 -29.76
C THR A 66 -0.78 -32.27 -28.93
N ASP A 67 -1.52 -31.16 -28.76
CA ASP A 67 -1.09 -30.06 -27.89
C ASP A 67 -2.31 -29.29 -27.34
N THR A 68 -2.12 -28.65 -26.18
CA THR A 68 -3.13 -27.79 -25.54
C THR A 68 -2.51 -26.57 -24.89
N LYS A 69 -3.26 -25.48 -24.95
CA LYS A 69 -2.92 -24.25 -24.21
C LYS A 69 -4.18 -23.68 -23.58
N GLU A 70 -4.13 -23.44 -22.28
CA GLU A 70 -5.13 -22.64 -21.58
C GLU A 70 -4.64 -21.21 -21.40
N VAL A 71 -5.48 -20.23 -21.71
CA VAL A 71 -5.21 -18.82 -21.55
C VAL A 71 -6.29 -18.21 -20.69
N ARG A 72 -5.92 -17.61 -19.57
CA ARG A 72 -6.80 -16.83 -18.71
C ARG A 72 -6.66 -15.35 -19.03
N PHE A 73 -7.74 -14.61 -19.02
CA PHE A 73 -7.74 -13.18 -19.30
C PHE A 73 -8.93 -12.48 -18.64
N GLY A 74 -8.82 -11.17 -18.44
CA GLY A 74 -9.92 -10.31 -18.01
C GLY A 74 -10.21 -9.25 -19.04
N ILE A 75 -11.48 -8.92 -19.26
CA ILE A 75 -11.90 -7.85 -20.17
C ILE A 75 -12.00 -6.55 -19.37
N ARG A 76 -11.21 -5.57 -19.74
CA ARG A 76 -11.22 -4.24 -19.10
C ARG A 76 -10.64 -3.18 -20.04
N GLU A 77 -10.92 -1.93 -19.75
CA GLU A 77 -10.27 -0.77 -20.36
C GLU A 77 -9.43 -0.05 -19.31
N VAL A 78 -8.18 0.30 -19.64
CA VAL A 78 -7.31 1.14 -18.83
C VAL A 78 -6.86 2.33 -19.65
N SER A 79 -7.00 3.52 -19.09
CA SER A 79 -6.40 4.72 -19.66
C SER A 79 -5.70 5.56 -18.60
N SER A 80 -4.79 6.42 -19.06
CA SER A 80 -4.17 7.43 -18.21
C SER A 80 -4.40 8.82 -18.78
N TYR A 81 -4.40 9.80 -17.89
CA TYR A 81 -4.53 11.21 -18.24
C TYR A 81 -3.54 12.06 -17.42
N ILE A 82 -3.26 13.28 -17.90
CA ILE A 82 -2.50 14.27 -17.14
C ILE A 82 -3.49 15.31 -16.61
N THR A 83 -3.42 15.60 -15.31
CA THR A 83 -4.23 16.66 -14.68
C THR A 83 -3.77 18.06 -15.12
N ASN A 84 -4.57 19.08 -14.85
CA ASN A 84 -4.19 20.46 -15.13
C ASN A 84 -2.91 20.90 -14.41
N GLU A 85 -2.61 20.26 -13.28
CA GLU A 85 -1.39 20.51 -12.51
C GLU A 85 -0.18 19.68 -13.01
N GLY A 86 -0.34 18.89 -14.08
CA GLY A 86 0.74 18.10 -14.69
C GLY A 86 0.93 16.71 -14.09
N TYR A 87 0.00 16.19 -13.29
CA TYR A 87 0.13 14.89 -12.66
C TYR A 87 -0.68 13.81 -13.38
N ARG A 88 -0.12 12.60 -13.43
CA ARG A 88 -0.77 11.44 -14.04
C ARG A 88 -1.86 10.87 -13.13
N GLY A 89 -2.98 10.56 -13.75
CA GLY A 89 -4.07 9.81 -13.14
C GLY A 89 -4.49 8.63 -14.05
N PHE A 90 -5.30 7.72 -13.50
CA PHE A 90 -5.75 6.53 -14.21
C PHE A 90 -7.27 6.39 -14.15
N THR A 91 -7.81 5.77 -15.21
CA THR A 91 -9.18 5.26 -15.22
C THR A 91 -9.17 3.76 -15.50
N LEU A 92 -10.11 3.06 -14.87
CA LEU A 92 -10.41 1.66 -15.11
C LEU A 92 -11.87 1.54 -15.54
N ASN A 93 -12.12 1.01 -16.73
CA ASN A 93 -13.47 0.91 -17.32
C ASN A 93 -14.23 2.26 -17.29
N GLY A 94 -13.53 3.35 -17.68
CA GLY A 94 -14.04 4.70 -17.70
C GLY A 94 -14.21 5.39 -16.34
N ARG A 95 -13.93 4.72 -15.22
CA ARG A 95 -14.03 5.29 -13.87
C ARG A 95 -12.66 5.65 -13.32
N ARG A 96 -12.54 6.87 -12.76
CA ARG A 96 -11.31 7.30 -12.09
C ARG A 96 -11.00 6.40 -10.90
N ILE A 97 -9.72 6.07 -10.73
CA ILE A 97 -9.21 5.35 -9.58
C ILE A 97 -8.12 6.17 -8.87
N GLN A 98 -8.17 6.23 -7.55
CA GLN A 98 -7.05 6.68 -6.73
C GLN A 98 -6.15 5.47 -6.45
N ILE A 99 -4.89 5.58 -6.83
CA ILE A 99 -3.90 4.53 -6.59
C ILE A 99 -3.39 4.66 -5.15
N LEU A 100 -3.56 3.59 -4.37
CA LEU A 100 -3.04 3.48 -3.01
C LEU A 100 -2.31 2.14 -2.90
N GLY A 101 -1.01 2.19 -2.78
CA GLY A 101 -0.19 0.98 -2.83
C GLY A 101 1.16 1.10 -2.18
N ALA A 102 1.99 0.08 -2.42
CA ALA A 102 3.37 0.07 -1.98
C ALA A 102 4.26 -0.73 -2.95
N GLY A 103 5.56 -0.45 -2.91
CA GLY A 103 6.57 -1.12 -3.70
C GLY A 103 6.83 -2.54 -3.22
N TRP A 104 6.87 -3.49 -4.12
CA TRP A 104 7.16 -4.89 -3.84
C TRP A 104 8.66 -5.14 -3.82
N THR A 105 9.13 -5.83 -2.79
CA THR A 105 10.49 -6.34 -2.71
C THR A 105 10.47 -7.86 -2.79
N ASP A 106 11.23 -8.44 -3.71
CA ASP A 106 11.35 -9.89 -3.82
C ASP A 106 12.19 -10.52 -2.70
N ASP A 107 12.05 -11.83 -2.52
CA ASP A 107 12.93 -12.61 -1.65
C ASP A 107 14.38 -12.41 -2.09
N ILE A 108 15.30 -12.22 -1.13
CA ILE A 108 16.73 -11.95 -1.42
C ILE A 108 17.39 -13.02 -2.29
N PHE A 109 16.86 -14.25 -2.31
CA PHE A 109 17.33 -15.34 -3.17
C PHE A 109 16.47 -15.50 -4.42
N LEU A 110 15.58 -14.55 -4.71
CA LEU A 110 14.66 -14.56 -5.86
C LEU A 110 13.81 -15.85 -5.96
N ARG A 111 13.43 -16.41 -4.80
CA ARG A 111 12.60 -17.61 -4.76
C ARG A 111 11.18 -17.29 -5.16
N ASP A 112 10.67 -18.01 -6.15
CA ASP A 112 9.30 -17.93 -6.61
C ASP A 112 8.42 -18.87 -5.77
N ASN A 113 7.55 -18.30 -4.92
CA ASN A 113 6.72 -19.05 -3.98
C ASN A 113 5.27 -18.53 -3.99
N ALA A 114 4.42 -19.23 -4.74
CA ALA A 114 3.02 -18.86 -4.92
C ALA A 114 2.23 -18.79 -3.59
N GLU A 115 2.48 -19.68 -2.63
CA GLU A 115 1.81 -19.66 -1.32
C GLU A 115 2.18 -18.40 -0.53
N ARG A 116 3.47 -18.02 -0.56
CA ARG A 116 3.94 -16.80 0.10
C ARG A 116 3.35 -15.55 -0.59
N TYR A 117 3.28 -15.54 -1.92
CA TYR A 117 2.66 -14.45 -2.68
C TYR A 117 1.18 -14.32 -2.33
N ASP A 118 0.44 -15.43 -2.30
CA ASP A 118 -0.97 -15.45 -1.92
C ASP A 118 -1.20 -14.80 -0.54
N ARG A 119 -0.42 -15.20 0.45
CA ARG A 119 -0.49 -14.63 1.80
C ARG A 119 -0.15 -13.14 1.84
N GLN A 120 0.88 -12.69 1.11
CA GLN A 120 1.25 -11.28 1.05
C GLN A 120 0.17 -10.43 0.36
N LEU A 121 -0.42 -10.93 -0.72
CA LEU A 121 -1.51 -10.23 -1.41
C LEU A 121 -2.81 -10.17 -0.57
N GLU A 122 -3.06 -11.19 0.28
CA GLU A 122 -4.12 -11.08 1.29
C GLU A 122 -3.83 -9.95 2.31
N LEU A 123 -2.58 -9.77 2.74
CA LEU A 123 -2.20 -8.64 3.60
C LEU A 123 -2.41 -7.30 2.89
N VAL A 124 -2.10 -7.20 1.59
CA VAL A 124 -2.39 -6.00 0.77
C VAL A 124 -3.89 -5.66 0.80
N LYS A 125 -4.76 -6.65 0.56
CA LYS A 125 -6.21 -6.46 0.63
C LYS A 125 -6.69 -6.08 2.02
N GLN A 126 -6.14 -6.67 3.06
CA GLN A 126 -6.48 -6.35 4.45
C GLN A 126 -6.15 -4.91 4.83
N MET A 127 -5.12 -4.33 4.22
CA MET A 127 -4.77 -2.91 4.38
C MET A 127 -5.65 -1.97 3.55
N ASN A 128 -6.59 -2.49 2.76
CA ASN A 128 -7.36 -1.74 1.77
C ASN A 128 -6.50 -1.07 0.68
N LEU A 129 -5.28 -1.57 0.46
CA LEU A 129 -4.43 -1.15 -0.65
C LEU A 129 -4.91 -1.83 -1.93
N ASN A 130 -4.92 -1.07 -3.02
CA ASN A 130 -5.40 -1.56 -4.31
C ASN A 130 -4.30 -1.85 -5.32
N THR A 131 -3.05 -1.49 -5.02
CA THR A 131 -1.96 -1.50 -6.00
C THR A 131 -0.67 -2.03 -5.39
N VAL A 132 0.08 -2.78 -6.20
CA VAL A 132 1.47 -3.15 -5.95
C VAL A 132 2.32 -2.63 -7.12
N ARG A 133 3.46 -2.00 -6.81
CA ARG A 133 4.44 -1.58 -7.82
C ARG A 133 5.62 -2.54 -7.80
N LEU A 134 5.90 -3.13 -8.95
CA LEU A 134 7.11 -3.91 -9.21
C LEU A 134 8.14 -3.00 -9.87
N GLU A 135 9.37 -3.00 -9.37
CA GLU A 135 10.47 -2.27 -10.02
C GLU A 135 11.10 -3.04 -11.18
N GLY A 136 10.75 -4.31 -11.32
CA GLY A 136 11.22 -5.19 -12.37
C GLY A 136 10.21 -6.26 -12.72
N PHE A 137 10.54 -7.08 -13.72
CA PHE A 137 9.77 -8.27 -14.08
C PHE A 137 10.31 -9.47 -13.30
N TRP A 138 9.75 -9.70 -12.14
CA TRP A 138 10.24 -10.67 -11.21
C TRP A 138 9.50 -12.00 -11.31
N GLY A 139 10.18 -13.03 -10.82
CA GLY A 139 9.66 -14.39 -10.76
C GLY A 139 10.04 -15.23 -11.98
N THR A 140 10.15 -16.53 -11.77
CA THR A 140 10.36 -17.52 -12.83
C THR A 140 9.05 -18.05 -13.40
N SER A 141 7.91 -17.63 -12.80
CA SER A 141 6.56 -18.02 -13.21
C SER A 141 5.61 -16.81 -13.24
N GLN A 142 4.40 -17.04 -13.72
CA GLN A 142 3.32 -16.03 -13.69
C GLN A 142 2.50 -16.06 -12.37
N ALA A 143 2.98 -16.72 -11.32
CA ALA A 143 2.21 -16.94 -10.10
C ALA A 143 1.73 -15.63 -9.44
N LEU A 144 2.62 -14.65 -9.29
CA LEU A 144 2.28 -13.34 -8.71
C LEU A 144 1.20 -12.62 -9.54
N TYR A 145 1.36 -12.61 -10.86
CA TYR A 145 0.43 -11.94 -11.77
C TYR A 145 -0.95 -12.61 -11.78
N ASN A 146 -0.99 -13.95 -11.84
CA ASN A 146 -2.24 -14.72 -11.76
C ASN A 146 -2.99 -14.45 -10.45
N LEU A 147 -2.29 -14.40 -9.32
CA LEU A 147 -2.89 -14.09 -8.03
C LEU A 147 -3.41 -12.65 -7.97
N CYS A 148 -2.71 -11.68 -8.56
CA CYS A 148 -3.20 -10.31 -8.66
C CYS A 148 -4.45 -10.20 -9.53
N ASP A 149 -4.51 -10.95 -10.65
CA ASP A 149 -5.70 -11.04 -11.50
C ASP A 149 -6.91 -11.56 -10.73
N GLU A 150 -6.74 -12.67 -10.00
CA GLU A 150 -7.79 -13.32 -9.22
C GLU A 150 -8.26 -12.47 -8.04
N LYS A 151 -7.33 -11.78 -7.39
CA LYS A 151 -7.63 -10.95 -6.22
C LYS A 151 -8.08 -9.54 -6.56
N GLY A 152 -7.98 -9.12 -7.81
CA GLY A 152 -8.31 -7.77 -8.26
C GLY A 152 -7.33 -6.70 -7.75
N ILE A 153 -6.05 -7.03 -7.62
CA ILE A 153 -5.00 -6.10 -7.21
C ILE A 153 -4.33 -5.54 -8.46
N LEU A 154 -4.21 -4.21 -8.54
CA LEU A 154 -3.55 -3.53 -9.65
C LEU A 154 -2.04 -3.69 -9.56
N LEU A 155 -1.39 -3.86 -10.72
CA LEU A 155 0.05 -3.90 -10.85
C LEU A 155 0.56 -2.76 -11.73
N PHE A 156 1.60 -2.08 -11.24
CA PHE A 156 2.55 -1.37 -12.08
C PHE A 156 3.76 -2.29 -12.29
N ALA A 157 4.01 -2.68 -13.52
CA ALA A 157 5.17 -3.51 -13.86
C ALA A 157 6.28 -2.61 -14.42
N GLY A 158 7.48 -2.73 -13.88
CA GLY A 158 8.60 -1.87 -14.22
C GLY A 158 9.85 -2.64 -14.64
N TRP A 159 10.82 -1.93 -15.18
CA TRP A 159 12.19 -2.37 -15.33
C TRP A 159 12.96 -2.17 -14.03
N SER A 160 13.93 -3.05 -13.77
CA SER A 160 14.92 -2.80 -12.74
C SER A 160 15.71 -1.52 -13.06
N CYS A 161 15.86 -0.62 -12.10
CA CYS A 161 16.59 0.63 -12.28
C CYS A 161 18.13 0.46 -12.35
N PHE A 162 18.66 -0.75 -12.30
CA PHE A 162 20.12 -1.01 -12.31
C PHE A 162 20.83 -0.47 -13.54
N TRP A 163 20.18 -0.47 -14.70
CA TRP A 163 20.74 0.08 -15.93
C TRP A 163 20.91 1.61 -15.90
N GLU A 164 20.31 2.27 -14.95
CA GLU A 164 20.35 3.73 -14.79
C GLU A 164 21.61 4.23 -14.08
N TRP A 165 22.37 3.33 -13.44
CA TRP A 165 23.44 3.69 -12.54
C TRP A 165 24.77 3.01 -12.87
N GLU A 166 25.85 3.81 -12.95
CA GLU A 166 27.21 3.35 -13.24
C GLU A 166 27.70 2.30 -12.23
N SER A 167 27.38 2.49 -10.94
CA SER A 167 27.77 1.57 -9.86
C SER A 167 27.23 0.15 -10.02
N TYR A 168 26.08 -0.02 -10.67
CA TYR A 168 25.49 -1.34 -10.92
C TYR A 168 25.90 -1.91 -12.28
N LEU A 169 26.01 -1.03 -13.29
CA LEU A 169 26.25 -1.47 -14.67
C LEU A 169 27.75 -1.67 -14.97
N GLY A 170 28.63 -1.09 -14.18
CA GLY A 170 30.09 -1.18 -14.35
C GLY A 170 30.62 -0.44 -15.59
N LYS A 171 29.86 0.52 -16.12
CA LYS A 171 30.23 1.36 -17.26
C LYS A 171 29.66 2.77 -17.08
N PRO A 172 30.21 3.80 -17.78
CA PRO A 172 29.69 5.15 -17.71
C PRO A 172 28.21 5.24 -18.10
N CYS A 173 27.44 6.03 -17.36
CA CYS A 173 26.04 6.30 -17.59
C CYS A 173 25.82 7.79 -17.88
N ASP A 174 24.88 8.07 -18.78
CA ASP A 174 24.41 9.44 -19.01
C ASP A 174 23.54 9.93 -17.83
N GLU A 175 23.58 11.21 -17.54
CA GLU A 175 22.82 11.79 -16.42
C GLU A 175 21.31 11.74 -16.64
N ILE A 176 20.84 11.80 -17.89
CA ILE A 176 19.42 11.80 -18.27
C ILE A 176 18.96 10.39 -18.65
N TYR A 177 19.78 9.66 -19.41
CA TYR A 177 19.39 8.42 -20.09
C TYR A 177 20.00 7.15 -19.49
N GLY A 178 20.83 7.25 -18.46
CA GLY A 178 21.45 6.08 -17.85
C GLY A 178 22.48 5.40 -18.77
N GLY A 179 22.57 4.07 -18.71
CA GLY A 179 23.63 3.32 -19.35
C GLY A 179 23.25 2.55 -20.62
N ILE A 180 22.00 2.64 -21.11
CA ILE A 180 21.55 2.01 -22.35
C ILE A 180 21.68 3.03 -23.47
N LEU A 181 22.85 3.08 -24.11
CA LEU A 181 23.25 4.18 -24.98
C LEU A 181 23.60 3.75 -26.41
N THR A 182 24.09 2.51 -26.61
CA THR A 182 24.48 2.02 -27.94
C THR A 182 23.32 1.38 -28.69
N ASP A 183 23.43 1.32 -30.04
CA ASP A 183 22.40 0.68 -30.87
C ASP A 183 22.19 -0.78 -30.51
N GLU A 184 23.25 -1.50 -30.16
CA GLU A 184 23.16 -2.92 -29.75
C GLU A 184 22.40 -3.08 -28.45
N GLU A 185 22.66 -2.20 -27.47
CA GLU A 185 21.94 -2.19 -26.18
C GLU A 185 20.46 -1.83 -26.37
N VAL A 186 20.18 -0.81 -27.18
CA VAL A 186 18.81 -0.40 -27.53
C VAL A 186 18.05 -1.57 -28.18
N GLN A 187 18.66 -2.27 -29.15
CA GLN A 187 18.05 -3.42 -29.78
C GLN A 187 17.84 -4.60 -28.82
N LEU A 188 18.77 -4.83 -27.89
CA LEU A 188 18.62 -5.86 -26.87
C LEU A 188 17.42 -5.56 -25.96
N ILE A 189 17.39 -4.37 -25.37
CA ILE A 189 16.31 -3.97 -24.45
C ILE A 189 14.96 -3.90 -25.16
N ALA A 190 14.91 -3.45 -26.40
CA ALA A 190 13.68 -3.45 -27.21
C ALA A 190 13.11 -4.86 -27.38
N ARG A 191 13.96 -5.87 -27.70
CA ARG A 191 13.51 -7.27 -27.81
C ARG A 191 13.04 -7.83 -26.47
N GLU A 192 13.79 -7.59 -25.40
CA GLU A 192 13.41 -8.02 -24.05
C GLU A 192 12.05 -7.44 -23.65
N TYR A 193 11.82 -6.14 -23.94
CA TYR A 193 10.55 -5.49 -23.67
C TYR A 193 9.39 -6.11 -24.46
N ASP A 194 9.59 -6.35 -25.74
CA ASP A 194 8.59 -7.01 -26.59
C ASP A 194 8.22 -8.41 -26.07
N ASP A 195 9.20 -9.17 -25.64
CA ASP A 195 8.99 -10.50 -25.09
C ASP A 195 8.24 -10.44 -23.74
N GLN A 196 8.57 -9.48 -22.88
CA GLN A 196 7.84 -9.25 -21.64
C GLN A 196 6.38 -8.83 -21.89
N LEU A 197 6.13 -7.92 -22.83
CA LEU A 197 4.77 -7.55 -23.21
C LEU A 197 3.97 -8.77 -23.67
N ARG A 198 4.51 -9.60 -24.59
CA ARG A 198 3.83 -10.83 -25.07
C ARG A 198 3.60 -11.83 -23.96
N TYR A 199 4.54 -11.97 -23.02
CA TYR A 199 4.46 -12.90 -21.91
C TYR A 199 3.38 -12.49 -20.88
N LEU A 200 3.22 -11.18 -20.63
CA LEU A 200 2.38 -10.66 -19.54
C LEU A 200 1.10 -9.96 -20.00
N ARG A 201 0.88 -9.72 -21.29
CA ARG A 201 -0.26 -8.92 -21.79
C ARG A 201 -1.65 -9.48 -21.46
N ASN A 202 -1.77 -10.76 -21.12
CA ASN A 202 -3.05 -11.36 -20.76
C ASN A 202 -3.48 -11.08 -19.32
N HIS A 203 -2.59 -10.51 -18.50
CA HIS A 203 -2.90 -10.17 -17.10
C HIS A 203 -3.66 -8.85 -17.00
N PRO A 204 -4.97 -8.86 -16.65
CA PRO A 204 -5.75 -7.62 -16.54
C PRO A 204 -5.32 -6.74 -15.36
N SER A 205 -4.65 -7.31 -14.36
CA SER A 205 -4.12 -6.59 -13.19
C SER A 205 -3.04 -5.57 -13.54
N ILE A 206 -2.23 -5.81 -14.57
CA ILE A 206 -1.22 -4.85 -15.03
C ILE A 206 -1.92 -3.67 -15.71
N ILE A 207 -1.75 -2.46 -15.18
CA ILE A 207 -2.42 -1.25 -15.67
C ILE A 207 -1.48 -0.26 -16.36
N ALA A 208 -0.18 -0.35 -16.12
CA ALA A 208 0.83 0.41 -16.83
C ALA A 208 2.21 -0.24 -16.72
N TRP A 209 3.09 0.12 -17.65
CA TRP A 209 4.48 -0.28 -17.69
C TRP A 209 5.37 0.89 -17.30
N PHE A 210 6.21 0.73 -16.29
CA PHE A 210 7.27 1.69 -15.98
C PHE A 210 8.52 1.30 -16.75
N VAL A 211 8.94 2.13 -17.73
CA VAL A 211 10.11 1.84 -18.58
C VAL A 211 11.38 2.55 -18.10
N GLY A 212 11.28 3.35 -17.05
CA GLY A 212 12.36 3.97 -16.30
C GLY A 212 11.93 4.25 -14.87
N SER A 213 12.89 4.42 -13.98
CA SER A 213 12.69 4.83 -12.59
C SER A 213 13.24 6.25 -12.38
N ASP A 214 14.55 6.42 -12.32
CA ASP A 214 15.23 7.70 -12.10
C ASP A 214 15.69 8.41 -13.38
N LYS A 215 15.71 7.69 -14.48
CA LYS A 215 16.19 8.16 -15.79
C LYS A 215 15.13 8.00 -16.87
N LEU A 216 15.33 8.64 -18.00
CA LEU A 216 14.54 8.42 -19.20
C LEU A 216 15.17 7.34 -20.07
N PRO A 217 14.40 6.58 -20.85
CA PRO A 217 14.97 5.82 -21.97
C PRO A 217 15.53 6.77 -23.01
N VAL A 218 16.61 6.36 -23.71
CA VAL A 218 17.08 7.13 -24.87
C VAL A 218 15.97 7.23 -25.93
N PRO A 219 15.91 8.32 -26.73
CA PRO A 219 14.84 8.52 -27.72
C PRO A 219 14.61 7.35 -28.67
N ALA A 220 15.68 6.69 -29.13
CA ALA A 220 15.57 5.52 -30.01
C ALA A 220 14.79 4.37 -29.35
N LEU A 221 15.03 4.12 -28.07
CA LEU A 221 14.34 3.10 -27.29
C LEU A 221 12.88 3.50 -26.99
N GLU A 222 12.64 4.76 -26.67
CA GLU A 222 11.29 5.25 -26.42
C GLU A 222 10.40 5.23 -27.67
N HIS A 223 10.95 5.52 -28.84
CA HIS A 223 10.23 5.30 -30.11
C HIS A 223 9.80 3.85 -30.30
N HIS A 224 10.64 2.89 -29.86
CA HIS A 224 10.26 1.48 -29.88
C HIS A 224 9.12 1.19 -28.90
N TYR A 225 9.14 1.76 -27.69
CA TYR A 225 8.04 1.62 -26.72
C TYR A 225 6.72 2.17 -27.26
N GLU A 226 6.74 3.32 -27.93
CA GLU A 226 5.56 3.85 -28.61
C GLU A 226 5.03 2.93 -29.73
N TRP A 227 5.93 2.32 -30.48
CA TRP A 227 5.55 1.32 -31.48
C TRP A 227 4.96 0.06 -30.79
N ALA A 228 5.61 -0.47 -29.77
CA ALA A 228 5.17 -1.66 -29.06
C ALA A 228 3.79 -1.46 -28.40
N ARG A 229 3.54 -0.26 -27.85
CA ARG A 229 2.23 0.13 -27.29
C ARG A 229 1.10 0.04 -28.32
N LYS A 230 1.37 0.30 -29.57
CA LYS A 230 0.38 0.22 -30.66
C LYS A 230 0.27 -1.19 -31.27
N ALA A 231 1.36 -1.93 -31.29
CA ALA A 231 1.49 -3.19 -32.03
C ALA A 231 1.29 -4.44 -31.13
N ILE A 232 1.60 -4.36 -29.85
CA ILE A 232 1.65 -5.52 -28.95
C ILE A 232 0.70 -5.39 -27.78
N ASP A 233 0.72 -4.24 -27.08
CA ASP A 233 -0.04 -4.03 -25.84
C ASP A 233 -0.40 -2.54 -25.70
N ASP A 234 -1.67 -2.20 -25.69
CA ASP A 234 -2.20 -0.83 -25.72
C ASP A 234 -2.14 -0.08 -24.36
N ARG A 235 -1.66 -0.74 -23.29
CA ARG A 235 -1.53 -0.11 -21.98
C ARG A 235 -0.60 1.10 -22.02
N PRO A 236 -0.86 2.11 -21.16
CA PRO A 236 0.06 3.22 -21.02
C PRO A 236 1.43 2.74 -20.51
N TYR A 237 2.51 3.33 -21.02
CA TYR A 237 3.80 3.27 -20.39
C TYR A 237 4.14 4.61 -19.73
N ILE A 238 4.99 4.59 -18.71
CA ILE A 238 5.46 5.73 -17.94
C ILE A 238 6.97 5.76 -18.07
N THR A 239 7.50 6.84 -18.61
CA THR A 239 8.92 6.98 -18.99
C THR A 239 9.85 6.97 -17.79
N SER A 240 9.41 7.51 -16.64
CA SER A 240 10.18 7.52 -15.40
C SER A 240 9.25 7.56 -14.19
N ALA A 241 9.65 6.94 -13.10
CA ALA A 241 8.98 7.12 -11.82
C ALA A 241 9.24 8.51 -11.23
N LYS A 242 10.34 9.15 -11.61
CA LYS A 242 10.68 10.53 -11.28
C LYS A 242 9.96 11.51 -12.21
N GLN A 243 9.76 12.73 -11.76
CA GLN A 243 9.23 13.80 -12.61
C GLN A 243 10.26 14.16 -13.68
N MET A 244 9.99 13.75 -14.90
CA MET A 244 10.86 14.00 -16.06
C MET A 244 10.02 14.32 -17.30
N GLU A 245 10.65 15.01 -18.25
CA GLU A 245 10.02 15.43 -19.50
C GLU A 245 10.70 14.76 -20.68
N SER A 246 9.98 13.85 -21.34
CA SER A 246 10.46 13.22 -22.59
C SER A 246 10.10 14.08 -23.80
N THR A 247 11.00 14.14 -24.78
CA THR A 247 10.75 14.79 -26.07
C THR A 247 9.75 14.03 -26.96
N ILE A 248 9.41 12.79 -26.60
CA ILE A 248 8.53 11.89 -27.37
C ILE A 248 7.14 11.83 -26.75
N SER A 249 7.05 11.42 -25.48
CA SER A 249 5.77 11.23 -24.80
C SER A 249 5.38 12.38 -23.85
N GLY A 250 6.23 13.40 -23.70
CA GLY A 250 6.01 14.53 -22.80
C GLY A 250 6.28 14.16 -21.33
N THR A 251 5.51 14.76 -20.43
CA THR A 251 5.73 14.57 -18.99
C THR A 251 5.44 13.15 -18.52
N SER A 252 6.30 12.61 -17.65
CA SER A 252 6.00 11.37 -16.91
C SER A 252 4.72 11.52 -16.07
N GLY A 253 4.45 12.73 -15.57
CA GLY A 253 3.32 13.05 -14.72
C GLY A 253 3.41 12.46 -13.31
N THR A 254 4.56 11.91 -12.95
CA THR A 254 4.89 11.29 -11.68
C THR A 254 5.76 12.21 -10.84
N LYS A 255 5.97 11.88 -9.58
CA LYS A 255 7.01 12.47 -8.74
C LYS A 255 7.61 11.43 -7.82
N MET A 256 8.92 11.53 -7.59
CA MET A 256 9.69 10.69 -6.70
C MET A 256 10.65 11.59 -5.91
N ALA A 257 10.07 12.27 -4.93
CA ALA A 257 10.77 13.29 -4.14
C ALA A 257 10.98 12.87 -2.68
N GLY A 258 10.85 11.58 -2.37
CA GLY A 258 10.85 11.08 -1.00
C GLY A 258 9.65 11.65 -0.21
N PRO A 259 9.76 11.81 1.12
CA PRO A 259 10.89 11.39 1.94
C PRO A 259 11.03 9.86 1.99
N TYR A 260 12.22 9.38 2.36
CA TYR A 260 12.48 7.96 2.61
C TYR A 260 12.80 7.69 4.09
N ASP A 261 12.89 8.73 4.90
CA ASP A 261 12.98 8.65 6.36
C ASP A 261 11.89 9.49 7.03
N TYR A 262 11.86 9.48 8.36
CA TYR A 262 10.76 10.06 9.12
C TYR A 262 10.56 11.55 8.87
N VAL A 263 9.31 11.90 8.61
CA VAL A 263 8.76 13.25 8.69
C VAL A 263 7.50 13.25 9.55
N ALA A 264 7.26 14.36 10.23
CA ALA A 264 6.09 14.47 11.11
C ALA A 264 4.76 14.49 10.35
N PRO A 265 3.64 14.08 10.97
CA PRO A 265 2.32 14.00 10.34
C PRO A 265 1.87 15.25 9.58
N ALA A 266 2.18 16.45 10.08
CA ALA A 266 1.82 17.71 9.42
C ALA A 266 2.50 17.92 8.06
N TYR A 267 3.67 17.31 7.83
CA TYR A 267 4.41 17.39 6.57
C TYR A 267 3.54 17.04 5.35
N TRP A 268 2.77 15.97 5.44
CA TRP A 268 2.00 15.43 4.32
C TRP A 268 0.90 16.38 3.81
N TYR A 269 0.47 17.33 4.64
CA TYR A 269 -0.56 18.32 4.33
C TYR A 269 0.04 19.67 3.86
N ALA A 270 1.35 19.90 4.05
CA ALA A 270 2.01 21.13 3.70
C ALA A 270 2.25 21.23 2.17
N ARG A 271 2.06 22.43 1.61
CA ARG A 271 2.28 22.67 0.17
C ARG A 271 3.77 22.72 -0.17
N GLU A 272 4.60 23.13 0.78
CA GLU A 272 6.06 23.24 0.67
C GLU A 272 6.74 21.86 0.65
N ALA A 273 6.05 20.82 1.08
CA ALA A 273 6.57 19.48 1.19
C ALA A 273 6.78 18.84 -0.20
N PRO A 274 8.02 18.51 -0.61
CA PRO A 274 8.26 17.89 -1.92
C PRO A 274 7.49 16.57 -2.10
N GLY A 275 7.49 15.71 -1.06
CA GLY A 275 6.73 14.45 -1.02
C GLY A 275 5.27 14.61 -0.58
N GLY A 276 4.80 15.83 -0.31
CA GLY A 276 3.46 16.10 0.20
C GLY A 276 2.33 15.49 -0.62
N ALA A 277 1.13 15.47 -0.05
CA ALA A 277 0.00 14.72 -0.59
C ALA A 277 -0.67 15.41 -1.78
N PHE A 278 0.00 15.43 -2.92
CA PHE A 278 -0.51 15.89 -4.22
C PHE A 278 0.15 15.10 -5.35
N GLY A 279 -0.54 14.99 -6.48
CA GLY A 279 -0.03 14.31 -7.68
C GLY A 279 0.15 12.80 -7.52
N PHE A 280 1.00 12.22 -8.35
CA PHE A 280 1.33 10.80 -8.36
C PHE A 280 2.71 10.59 -7.72
N ASN A 281 2.74 10.23 -6.44
CA ASN A 281 3.98 9.91 -5.73
C ASN A 281 4.28 8.41 -5.89
N THR A 282 5.34 8.10 -6.62
CA THR A 282 5.74 6.72 -6.97
C THR A 282 6.56 6.04 -5.89
N GLU A 283 7.21 6.83 -5.02
CA GLU A 283 8.01 6.33 -3.91
C GLU A 283 8.09 7.37 -2.80
N THR A 284 7.67 6.97 -1.60
CA THR A 284 7.79 7.79 -0.40
C THR A 284 7.51 6.95 0.83
N GLY A 285 8.07 7.30 1.97
CA GLY A 285 7.87 6.56 3.21
C GLY A 285 8.31 7.33 4.44
N ILE A 286 8.24 6.68 5.59
CA ILE A 286 8.62 7.24 6.89
C ILE A 286 9.85 6.55 7.49
N GLY A 287 10.64 5.84 6.68
CA GLY A 287 11.88 5.18 7.12
C GLY A 287 11.63 3.91 7.92
N ALA A 288 12.17 3.87 9.13
CA ALA A 288 12.08 2.70 9.99
C ALA A 288 10.64 2.40 10.40
N GLN A 289 10.18 1.18 10.11
CA GLN A 289 8.87 0.64 10.50
C GLN A 289 9.10 -0.70 11.23
N LEU A 290 9.16 -0.61 12.56
CA LEU A 290 9.63 -1.73 13.37
C LEU A 290 8.72 -2.95 13.30
N PRO A 291 9.31 -4.16 13.22
CA PRO A 291 8.60 -5.42 13.45
C PRO A 291 7.99 -5.50 14.85
N VAL A 292 7.08 -6.44 15.02
CA VAL A 292 6.55 -6.76 16.35
C VAL A 292 7.64 -7.36 17.25
N LYS A 293 7.48 -7.23 18.59
CA LYS A 293 8.49 -7.68 19.56
C LYS A 293 8.90 -9.15 19.37
N GLU A 294 7.95 -10.01 19.03
CA GLU A 294 8.20 -11.44 18.78
C GLU A 294 9.12 -11.67 17.58
N SER A 295 9.01 -10.84 16.55
CA SER A 295 9.92 -10.88 15.39
C SER A 295 11.29 -10.32 15.74
N LEU A 296 11.36 -9.24 16.51
CA LEU A 296 12.63 -8.69 17.01
C LEU A 296 13.38 -9.73 17.86
N GLN A 297 12.68 -10.44 18.74
CA GLN A 297 13.28 -11.53 19.50
C GLN A 297 13.81 -12.68 18.63
N GLN A 298 13.11 -12.96 17.52
CA GLN A 298 13.56 -13.97 16.56
C GLN A 298 14.80 -13.52 15.77
N MET A 299 14.92 -12.21 15.49
CA MET A 299 16.04 -11.64 14.73
C MET A 299 17.28 -11.36 15.60
N LEU A 300 17.06 -10.84 16.80
CA LEU A 300 18.09 -10.30 17.69
C LEU A 300 18.36 -11.17 18.92
N GLY A 301 17.55 -12.22 19.14
CA GLY A 301 17.62 -13.03 20.37
C GLY A 301 17.00 -12.33 21.58
N SER A 302 17.53 -12.62 22.78
CA SER A 302 17.00 -12.06 24.04
C SER A 302 17.53 -10.68 24.40
N HIS A 303 18.63 -10.24 23.79
CA HIS A 303 19.30 -8.96 24.08
C HIS A 303 18.73 -7.87 23.17
N LEU A 304 17.61 -7.27 23.60
CA LEU A 304 16.94 -6.22 22.83
C LEU A 304 17.26 -4.80 23.31
N TRP A 305 17.94 -4.65 24.45
CA TRP A 305 18.21 -3.34 25.04
C TRP A 305 19.59 -3.30 25.70
N PRO A 306 20.34 -2.19 25.60
CA PRO A 306 20.04 -1.02 24.77
C PRO A 306 20.13 -1.30 23.28
N LEU A 307 19.65 -0.36 22.43
CA LEU A 307 19.88 -0.40 20.98
C LEU A 307 21.37 -0.29 20.72
N ASP A 308 21.90 -1.19 19.91
CA ASP A 308 23.33 -1.30 19.61
C ASP A 308 23.59 -1.62 18.13
N ALA A 309 24.84 -1.83 17.75
CA ALA A 309 25.25 -2.15 16.39
C ALA A 309 24.55 -3.41 15.78
N THR A 310 23.96 -4.28 16.62
CA THR A 310 23.19 -5.43 16.13
C THR A 310 21.87 -4.97 15.51
N TRP A 311 21.28 -3.92 16.05
CA TRP A 311 20.12 -3.27 15.46
C TRP A 311 20.48 -2.59 14.14
N ASP A 312 21.61 -1.87 14.09
CA ASP A 312 22.07 -1.19 12.89
C ASP A 312 22.30 -2.18 11.73
N TYR A 313 22.81 -3.38 12.02
CA TYR A 313 22.97 -4.45 11.03
C TYR A 313 21.64 -4.85 10.35
N LEU A 314 20.52 -4.69 11.04
CA LEU A 314 19.17 -4.97 10.50
C LEU A 314 18.55 -3.76 9.78
N CYS A 315 19.19 -2.60 9.84
CA CYS A 315 18.81 -1.46 9.01
C CYS A 315 19.22 -1.70 7.55
N THR A 316 19.01 -0.74 6.68
CA THR A 316 19.45 -0.86 5.29
C THR A 316 20.91 -0.44 5.14
N SER A 317 21.62 -1.08 4.25
CA SER A 317 22.98 -0.69 3.86
C SER A 317 23.03 -0.04 2.47
N ALA A 318 21.87 0.30 1.91
CA ALA A 318 21.81 0.89 0.58
C ALA A 318 22.41 2.29 0.53
N ASP A 319 22.32 3.04 1.64
CA ASP A 319 22.89 4.36 1.80
C ASP A 319 23.22 4.60 3.28
N GLU A 320 24.25 5.42 3.57
CA GLU A 320 24.61 5.80 4.94
C GLU A 320 23.46 6.48 5.70
N ALA A 321 22.55 7.12 4.97
CA ALA A 321 21.39 7.80 5.55
C ALA A 321 20.43 6.87 6.32
N PHE A 322 20.42 5.56 6.03
CA PHE A 322 19.42 4.60 6.55
C PHE A 322 20.06 3.43 7.30
N ASN A 323 21.30 3.59 7.75
CA ASN A 323 22.09 2.52 8.36
C ASN A 323 21.94 2.42 9.89
N SER A 324 21.10 3.25 10.52
CA SER A 324 20.84 3.24 11.95
C SER A 324 19.37 3.58 12.27
N LEU A 325 18.99 3.44 13.53
CA LEU A 325 17.70 3.89 14.05
C LEU A 325 17.74 5.28 14.68
N ASP A 326 18.79 6.07 14.45
CA ASP A 326 18.99 7.35 15.13
C ASP A 326 17.85 8.33 14.91
N ILE A 327 17.30 8.42 13.67
CA ILE A 327 16.17 9.29 13.35
C ILE A 327 14.90 8.84 14.09
N LEU A 328 14.62 7.54 14.12
CA LEU A 328 13.49 7.02 14.88
C LEU A 328 13.65 7.28 16.37
N LYS A 329 14.85 7.04 16.93
CA LYS A 329 15.15 7.27 18.34
C LYS A 329 15.04 8.74 18.71
N GLU A 330 15.62 9.65 17.91
CA GLU A 330 15.48 11.09 18.06
C GLU A 330 14.00 11.51 18.05
N THR A 331 13.24 10.98 17.12
CA THR A 331 11.79 11.26 17.03
C THR A 331 11.03 10.78 18.26
N VAL A 332 11.31 9.56 18.72
CA VAL A 332 10.71 9.01 19.96
C VAL A 332 11.02 9.93 21.14
N ASP A 333 12.30 10.28 21.32
CA ASP A 333 12.77 11.08 22.47
C ASP A 333 12.13 12.48 22.48
N ASN A 334 12.08 13.13 21.31
CA ASN A 334 11.57 14.50 21.21
C ASN A 334 10.04 14.59 21.17
N ARG A 335 9.35 13.57 20.65
CA ARG A 335 7.90 13.61 20.47
C ARG A 335 7.14 12.97 21.64
N TYR A 336 7.59 11.81 22.13
CA TYR A 336 6.92 11.03 23.17
C TYR A 336 7.73 10.90 24.48
N GLY A 337 8.95 11.45 24.50
CA GLY A 337 9.88 11.40 25.63
C GLY A 337 10.77 10.15 25.61
N LYS A 338 11.94 10.27 26.26
CA LYS A 338 12.93 9.20 26.34
C LYS A 338 12.33 7.90 26.86
N ALA A 339 12.86 6.80 26.34
CA ALA A 339 12.46 5.46 26.78
C ALA A 339 13.50 4.89 27.76
N ASP A 340 13.03 4.22 28.81
CA ASP A 340 13.89 3.66 29.87
C ASP A 340 14.23 2.17 29.63
N ASN A 341 13.48 1.49 28.78
CA ASN A 341 13.63 0.06 28.48
C ASN A 341 13.01 -0.27 27.13
N ILE A 342 13.21 -1.51 26.69
CA ILE A 342 12.75 -1.97 25.35
C ILE A 342 11.22 -1.88 25.18
N ASP A 343 10.44 -2.18 26.21
CA ASP A 343 8.98 -2.17 26.09
C ASP A 343 8.45 -0.74 25.96
N ASP A 344 9.00 0.20 26.69
CA ASP A 344 8.66 1.62 26.56
C ASP A 344 9.14 2.20 25.22
N PHE A 345 10.34 1.79 24.76
CA PHE A 345 10.82 2.19 23.44
C PHE A 345 9.90 1.69 22.33
N LEU A 346 9.57 0.40 22.33
CA LEU A 346 8.69 -0.18 21.31
C LEU A 346 7.28 0.43 21.35
N ARG A 347 6.76 0.73 22.54
CA ARG A 347 5.49 1.44 22.69
C ARG A 347 5.51 2.78 21.97
N LYS A 348 6.50 3.62 22.27
CA LYS A 348 6.65 4.96 21.69
C LYS A 348 7.00 4.92 20.19
N ALA A 349 7.88 4.01 19.77
CA ALA A 349 8.21 3.79 18.39
C ALA A 349 7.01 3.33 17.54
N ASN A 350 6.15 2.47 18.10
CA ASN A 350 4.90 2.08 17.44
C ASN A 350 3.92 3.26 17.31
N MET A 351 3.88 4.20 18.26
CA MET A 351 3.11 5.44 18.12
C MET A 351 3.66 6.29 16.97
N VAL A 352 4.98 6.46 16.86
CA VAL A 352 5.64 7.18 15.76
C VAL A 352 5.31 6.51 14.42
N ASN A 353 5.47 5.19 14.32
CA ASN A 353 5.20 4.44 13.10
C ASN A 353 3.71 4.49 12.71
N TYR A 354 2.81 4.35 13.67
CA TYR A 354 1.36 4.40 13.44
C TYR A 354 0.92 5.78 12.94
N ASP A 355 1.27 6.84 13.67
CA ASP A 355 0.82 8.20 13.34
C ASP A 355 1.45 8.70 12.03
N GLY A 356 2.75 8.46 11.82
CA GLY A 356 3.45 8.90 10.62
C GLY A 356 2.94 8.20 9.36
N THR A 357 2.79 6.87 9.40
CA THR A 357 2.29 6.11 8.24
C THR A 357 0.81 6.42 7.98
N LYS A 358 -0.01 6.53 9.03
CA LYS A 358 -1.43 6.91 8.92
C LYS A 358 -1.60 8.26 8.24
N ALA A 359 -0.89 9.28 8.73
CA ALA A 359 -0.96 10.63 8.19
C ALA A 359 -0.57 10.71 6.71
N MET A 360 0.44 9.94 6.28
CA MET A 360 0.83 9.83 4.88
C MET A 360 -0.34 9.36 4.01
N PHE A 361 -0.92 8.21 4.29
CA PHE A 361 -2.02 7.68 3.49
C PHE A 361 -3.29 8.52 3.61
N GLU A 362 -3.62 9.03 4.80
CA GLU A 362 -4.78 9.89 5.02
C GLU A 362 -4.69 11.21 4.25
N ALA A 363 -3.52 11.85 4.21
CA ALA A 363 -3.34 13.11 3.49
C ALA A 363 -3.58 12.97 1.98
N PHE A 364 -3.12 11.87 1.37
CA PHE A 364 -3.40 11.59 -0.04
C PHE A 364 -4.89 11.35 -0.30
N ARG A 365 -5.59 10.72 0.63
CA ARG A 365 -7.05 10.57 0.54
C ARG A 365 -7.80 11.88 0.78
N TYR A 366 -7.37 12.65 1.77
CA TYR A 366 -7.92 13.96 2.10
C TYR A 366 -7.85 14.94 0.91
N ASN A 367 -6.75 14.88 0.16
CA ASN A 367 -6.49 15.75 -1.00
C ASN A 367 -6.96 15.16 -2.35
N SER A 368 -7.63 14.01 -2.38
CA SER A 368 -8.25 13.49 -3.60
C SER A 368 -9.30 14.48 -4.14
N PRO A 369 -9.35 14.75 -5.44
CA PRO A 369 -8.66 14.12 -6.59
C PRO A 369 -7.30 14.70 -6.97
N LYS A 370 -6.79 15.72 -6.32
CA LYS A 370 -5.48 16.32 -6.64
C LYS A 370 -4.31 15.37 -6.34
N ALA A 371 -4.44 14.56 -5.30
CA ALA A 371 -3.56 13.44 -5.02
C ALA A 371 -4.07 12.20 -5.77
N THR A 372 -3.43 11.85 -6.88
CA THR A 372 -3.86 10.78 -7.78
C THR A 372 -3.33 9.42 -7.37
N ALA A 373 -2.12 9.37 -6.79
CA ALA A 373 -1.49 8.13 -6.38
C ALA A 373 -0.50 8.31 -5.22
N LEU A 374 -0.45 7.28 -4.37
CA LEU A 374 0.57 7.09 -3.35
C LEU A 374 1.08 5.65 -3.43
N ILE A 375 2.40 5.49 -3.60
CA ILE A 375 3.10 4.22 -3.48
C ILE A 375 4.12 4.35 -2.34
N GLN A 376 3.90 3.63 -1.25
CA GLN A 376 4.89 3.61 -0.17
C GLN A 376 6.13 2.82 -0.59
N TRP A 377 7.29 3.35 -0.28
CA TRP A 377 8.57 2.65 -0.28
C TRP A 377 8.82 2.06 1.10
N MET A 378 8.68 0.71 1.36
CA MET A 378 8.25 -0.42 0.55
C MET A 378 7.06 -1.13 1.21
N LEU A 379 6.53 -2.17 0.56
CA LEU A 379 5.46 -3.01 1.12
C LEU A 379 6.00 -4.01 2.14
N ASN A 380 7.06 -4.71 1.76
CA ASN A 380 7.61 -5.88 2.42
C ASN A 380 9.14 -5.86 2.39
N ALA A 381 9.79 -6.77 3.11
CA ALA A 381 11.24 -6.86 3.21
C ALA A 381 11.77 -8.14 2.57
N ALA A 382 12.84 -8.02 1.75
CA ALA A 382 13.54 -9.15 1.14
C ALA A 382 14.20 -10.09 2.17
N ARG A 383 14.63 -9.53 3.31
CA ARG A 383 15.27 -10.19 4.45
C ARG A 383 14.73 -9.63 5.76
N PRO A 384 15.01 -10.22 6.92
CA PRO A 384 14.73 -9.58 8.20
C PRO A 384 15.32 -8.16 8.25
N SER A 385 14.46 -7.15 8.46
CA SER A 385 14.81 -5.73 8.37
C SER A 385 13.97 -4.89 9.32
N LEU A 386 14.41 -3.64 9.57
CA LEU A 386 13.75 -2.65 10.40
C LEU A 386 13.16 -1.48 9.58
N TYR A 387 13.46 -1.39 8.29
CA TYR A 387 13.09 -0.29 7.41
C TYR A 387 12.07 -0.71 6.35
N TRP A 388 11.22 0.25 5.95
CA TRP A 388 10.39 0.23 4.75
C TRP A 388 9.50 -1.00 4.62
N GLN A 389 8.66 -1.29 5.61
CA GLN A 389 7.79 -2.47 5.59
C GLN A 389 6.49 -2.24 6.34
N LEU A 390 5.38 -2.65 5.74
CA LEU A 390 4.05 -2.62 6.37
C LEU A 390 3.76 -3.90 7.17
N TYR A 391 4.43 -4.97 6.87
CA TYR A 391 4.50 -6.21 7.63
C TYR A 391 5.93 -6.76 7.51
N ASP A 392 6.36 -7.47 8.52
CA ASP A 392 7.75 -7.91 8.59
C ASP A 392 8.05 -9.14 7.71
N HIS A 393 9.33 -9.51 7.62
CA HIS A 393 9.78 -10.66 6.83
C HIS A 393 9.05 -11.96 7.19
N PHE A 394 8.56 -12.12 8.42
CA PHE A 394 7.80 -13.29 8.88
C PHE A 394 6.31 -13.19 8.57
N LEU A 395 5.88 -12.19 7.81
CA LEU A 395 4.49 -11.86 7.46
C LEU A 395 3.62 -11.51 8.69
N ARG A 396 4.22 -10.89 9.70
CA ARG A 396 3.51 -10.39 10.88
C ARG A 396 3.18 -8.91 10.73
N PRO A 397 1.88 -8.54 10.76
CA PRO A 397 1.46 -7.15 10.71
C PRO A 397 2.00 -6.34 11.89
N ASN A 398 2.59 -5.18 11.61
CA ASN A 398 3.10 -4.23 12.60
C ASN A 398 2.12 -3.05 12.82
N ALA A 399 2.53 -2.02 13.57
CA ALA A 399 1.70 -0.84 13.81
C ALA A 399 1.38 -0.07 12.52
N ALA A 400 2.34 0.04 11.60
CA ALA A 400 2.16 0.69 10.30
C ALA A 400 1.09 -0.03 9.44
N PHE A 401 1.04 -1.36 9.47
CA PHE A 401 0.01 -2.14 8.78
C PHE A 401 -1.41 -1.72 9.19
N TYR A 402 -1.67 -1.68 10.50
CA TYR A 402 -3.01 -1.33 11.00
C TYR A 402 -3.35 0.13 10.81
N SER A 403 -2.35 1.02 10.81
CA SER A 403 -2.54 2.42 10.48
C SER A 403 -2.95 2.61 9.01
N VAL A 404 -2.32 1.90 8.07
CA VAL A 404 -2.70 1.90 6.65
C VAL A 404 -4.09 1.29 6.46
N LYS A 405 -4.37 0.16 7.11
CA LYS A 405 -5.69 -0.49 7.09
C LYS A 405 -6.80 0.50 7.46
N LYS A 406 -6.57 1.30 8.48
CA LYS A 406 -7.52 2.33 8.95
C LYS A 406 -7.59 3.51 7.99
N ALA A 407 -6.45 4.06 7.59
CA ALA A 407 -6.36 5.19 6.66
C ALA A 407 -7.02 4.92 5.30
N CYS A 408 -6.92 3.68 4.80
CA CYS A 408 -7.42 3.30 3.47
C CYS A 408 -8.85 2.71 3.49
N GLN A 409 -9.60 2.81 4.59
CA GLN A 409 -11.01 2.39 4.59
C GLN A 409 -11.82 3.16 3.53
N PRO A 410 -12.78 2.53 2.83
CA PRO A 410 -13.53 3.18 1.74
C PRO A 410 -14.17 4.51 2.16
N ILE A 411 -14.78 4.55 3.34
CA ILE A 411 -15.30 5.78 3.96
C ILE A 411 -14.49 6.05 5.21
N GLN A 412 -14.06 7.31 5.44
CA GLN A 412 -13.27 7.65 6.61
C GLN A 412 -13.46 9.11 7.01
N LEU A 413 -13.33 9.40 8.31
CA LEU A 413 -13.16 10.75 8.86
C LEU A 413 -11.66 10.98 9.10
N ILE A 414 -11.09 11.99 8.49
CA ILE A 414 -9.65 12.27 8.50
C ILE A 414 -9.39 13.63 9.13
N TYR A 415 -8.54 13.64 10.17
CA TYR A 415 -8.04 14.84 10.82
C TYR A 415 -6.80 15.36 10.07
N ASN A 416 -6.83 16.64 9.72
CA ASN A 416 -5.68 17.29 9.11
C ASN A 416 -4.74 17.83 10.21
N HIS A 417 -3.53 17.30 10.27
CA HIS A 417 -2.55 17.67 11.29
C HIS A 417 -2.03 19.12 11.17
N LEU A 418 -2.24 19.78 10.03
CA LEU A 418 -1.81 21.15 9.80
C LEU A 418 -2.93 22.17 10.12
N THR A 419 -4.13 21.94 9.57
CA THR A 419 -5.27 22.86 9.73
C THR A 419 -6.18 22.47 10.90
N ARG A 420 -6.02 21.26 11.45
CA ARG A 420 -6.76 20.70 12.59
C ARG A 420 -8.26 20.49 12.34
N ASP A 421 -8.75 20.69 11.11
CA ASP A 421 -10.11 20.35 10.71
C ASP A 421 -10.27 18.84 10.40
N VAL A 422 -11.52 18.39 10.35
CA VAL A 422 -11.86 17.01 9.98
C VAL A 422 -12.66 16.99 8.69
N ARG A 423 -12.25 16.13 7.75
CA ARG A 423 -13.04 15.84 6.54
C ARG A 423 -13.55 14.41 6.52
N ALA A 424 -14.76 14.28 6.00
CA ALA A 424 -15.30 13.00 5.60
C ALA A 424 -14.87 12.72 4.15
N VAL A 425 -14.28 11.53 3.92
CA VAL A 425 -13.72 11.11 2.62
C VAL A 425 -14.43 9.85 2.15
N ASN A 426 -14.81 9.83 0.88
CA ASN A 426 -15.44 8.70 0.21
C ASN A 426 -14.59 8.25 -1.00
N GLY A 427 -14.05 7.04 -0.94
CA GLY A 427 -13.32 6.38 -2.03
C GLY A 427 -14.20 5.45 -2.87
N THR A 428 -15.52 5.43 -2.66
CA THR A 428 -16.46 4.59 -3.43
C THR A 428 -17.06 5.35 -4.61
N PRO A 429 -17.55 4.66 -5.64
CA PRO A 429 -18.11 5.28 -6.84
C PRO A 429 -19.49 5.91 -6.63
N GLU A 430 -20.10 5.74 -5.47
CA GLU A 430 -21.44 6.26 -5.16
C GLU A 430 -21.40 7.26 -4.00
N PRO A 431 -22.25 8.30 -3.98
CA PRO A 431 -22.36 9.18 -2.83
C PRO A 431 -22.90 8.42 -1.61
N VAL A 432 -22.43 8.80 -0.42
CA VAL A 432 -22.81 8.12 0.84
C VAL A 432 -23.29 9.14 1.86
N ALA A 433 -24.51 8.93 2.37
CA ALA A 433 -25.06 9.69 3.49
C ALA A 433 -24.56 9.09 4.82
N ILE A 434 -24.04 9.93 5.70
CA ILE A 434 -23.48 9.53 6.99
C ILE A 434 -23.94 10.45 8.13
N THR A 435 -23.90 9.90 9.34
CA THR A 435 -23.79 10.67 10.58
C THR A 435 -22.37 10.54 11.09
N ALA A 436 -21.68 11.67 11.19
CA ALA A 436 -20.32 11.77 11.72
C ALA A 436 -20.37 12.33 13.15
N SER A 437 -19.59 11.76 14.06
CA SER A 437 -19.40 12.27 15.41
C SER A 437 -17.92 12.44 15.73
N MET A 438 -17.62 13.46 16.54
CA MET A 438 -16.30 13.81 17.03
C MET A 438 -16.35 14.00 18.53
N LYS A 439 -15.42 13.37 19.27
CA LYS A 439 -15.24 13.53 20.71
C LYS A 439 -13.79 13.85 21.01
N VAL A 440 -13.55 14.77 21.93
CA VAL A 440 -12.20 15.13 22.39
C VAL A 440 -12.08 14.87 23.89
N TYR A 441 -11.01 14.17 24.27
CA TYR A 441 -10.69 13.85 25.66
C TYR A 441 -9.33 14.45 26.04
N GLY A 442 -9.24 14.99 27.26
CA GLY A 442 -7.95 15.34 27.86
C GLY A 442 -7.20 14.12 28.41
N LEU A 443 -5.97 14.33 28.88
CA LEU A 443 -5.13 13.28 29.48
C LEU A 443 -5.75 12.63 30.71
N SER A 444 -6.57 13.37 31.43
CA SER A 444 -7.33 12.86 32.60
C SER A 444 -8.45 11.89 32.23
N GLY A 445 -8.81 11.82 30.94
CA GLY A 445 -9.99 11.11 30.42
C GLY A 445 -11.27 11.93 30.46
N LYS A 446 -11.19 13.20 30.87
CA LYS A 446 -12.34 14.12 30.87
C LYS A 446 -12.71 14.45 29.42
N ASN A 447 -13.98 14.31 29.06
CA ASN A 447 -14.50 14.79 27.79
C ASN A 447 -14.45 16.32 27.75
N ILE A 448 -13.79 16.89 26.73
CA ILE A 448 -13.60 18.33 26.54
C ILE A 448 -14.66 18.89 25.60
N GLY A 449 -15.12 18.11 24.64
CA GLY A 449 -16.12 18.53 23.67
C GLY A 449 -16.59 17.42 22.73
N ASN A 450 -17.82 17.59 22.25
CA ASN A 450 -18.46 16.68 21.29
C ASN A 450 -19.10 17.49 20.18
N GLN A 451 -19.05 16.95 18.95
CA GLN A 451 -19.80 17.47 17.80
C GLN A 451 -20.42 16.31 17.04
N GLU A 452 -21.55 16.55 16.40
CA GLU A 452 -22.20 15.59 15.50
C GLU A 452 -22.80 16.32 14.32
N VAL A 453 -22.70 15.71 13.12
CA VAL A 453 -23.24 16.26 11.88
C VAL A 453 -23.71 15.13 10.95
N THR A 454 -24.85 15.37 10.28
CA THR A 454 -25.31 14.51 9.18
C THR A 454 -24.99 15.19 7.85
N LEU A 455 -24.34 14.46 6.95
CA LEU A 455 -23.90 14.97 5.66
C LEU A 455 -23.85 13.88 4.60
N THR A 456 -23.80 14.28 3.33
CA THR A 456 -23.58 13.36 2.20
C THR A 456 -22.20 13.63 1.62
N ILE A 457 -21.38 12.57 1.54
CA ILE A 457 -20.06 12.62 0.93
C ILE A 457 -20.21 12.29 -0.56
N PRO A 458 -19.76 13.15 -1.48
CA PRO A 458 -19.84 12.84 -2.91
C PRO A 458 -19.01 11.63 -3.28
N ALA A 459 -19.38 10.94 -4.36
CA ALA A 459 -18.62 9.83 -4.92
C ALA A 459 -17.16 10.25 -5.22
N MET A 460 -16.19 9.42 -4.84
CA MET A 460 -14.76 9.69 -5.04
C MET A 460 -14.34 11.10 -4.61
N GLY A 461 -14.89 11.58 -3.49
CA GLY A 461 -14.71 12.97 -3.04
C GLY A 461 -14.63 13.11 -1.53
N SER A 462 -14.60 14.37 -1.09
CA SER A 462 -14.54 14.71 0.34
C SER A 462 -15.34 15.95 0.66
N VAL A 463 -15.77 16.07 1.91
CA VAL A 463 -16.48 17.24 2.44
C VAL A 463 -15.99 17.53 3.86
N LYS A 464 -15.91 18.81 4.25
CA LYS A 464 -15.57 19.20 5.62
C LYS A 464 -16.69 18.75 6.56
N ALA A 465 -16.32 18.03 7.63
CA ALA A 465 -17.24 17.54 8.65
C ALA A 465 -17.20 18.43 9.91
N PHE A 466 -16.00 18.72 10.42
CA PHE A 466 -15.87 19.46 11.68
C PHE A 466 -14.78 20.53 11.62
N ASP A 467 -15.00 21.60 12.35
CA ASP A 467 -13.98 22.55 12.77
C ASP A 467 -13.24 22.02 14.02
N PRO A 468 -12.00 22.46 14.27
CA PRO A 468 -11.24 22.04 15.45
C PRO A 468 -11.97 22.33 16.76
N ILE A 469 -11.92 21.39 17.72
CA ILE A 469 -12.22 21.68 19.12
C ILE A 469 -10.89 22.09 19.79
N PRO A 470 -10.79 23.31 20.33
CA PRO A 470 -9.58 23.75 21.01
C PRO A 470 -9.28 22.89 22.25
N LEU A 471 -8.02 22.49 22.40
CA LEU A 471 -7.54 21.89 23.63
C LEU A 471 -7.30 22.97 24.66
N ASN A 472 -7.72 22.71 25.90
CA ASN A 472 -7.45 23.55 27.07
C ASN A 472 -6.27 23.02 27.92
N GLU A 473 -5.60 21.99 27.45
CA GLU A 473 -4.38 21.38 27.97
C GLU A 473 -3.41 21.01 26.85
N SER A 474 -2.15 20.71 27.15
CA SER A 474 -1.11 20.51 26.13
C SER A 474 -1.40 19.33 25.19
N ASN A 475 -1.95 18.25 25.73
CA ASN A 475 -2.23 17.03 24.97
C ASN A 475 -3.65 16.52 25.21
N GLY A 476 -4.16 15.73 24.28
CA GLY A 476 -5.45 15.09 24.37
C GLY A 476 -5.62 13.99 23.32
N TYR A 477 -6.83 13.50 23.21
CA TYR A 477 -7.20 12.44 22.28
C TYR A 477 -8.46 12.84 21.50
N LEU A 478 -8.43 12.57 20.21
CA LEU A 478 -9.58 12.73 19.32
C LEU A 478 -10.12 11.36 18.93
N PHE A 479 -11.43 11.19 19.04
CA PHE A 479 -12.16 10.03 18.52
C PHE A 479 -13.18 10.49 17.50
N LEU A 480 -13.17 9.83 16.34
CA LEU A 480 -14.07 10.06 15.23
C LEU A 480 -14.86 8.79 14.94
N CYS A 481 -16.15 8.90 14.77
CA CYS A 481 -17.02 7.78 14.38
C CYS A 481 -17.90 8.19 13.21
N CYS A 482 -17.99 7.31 12.22
CA CYS A 482 -18.81 7.47 11.04
C CYS A 482 -19.87 6.36 11.00
N GLN A 483 -21.13 6.74 10.92
CA GLN A 483 -22.26 5.81 10.85
C GLN A 483 -23.02 6.00 9.54
N ALA A 484 -23.48 4.89 8.96
CA ALA A 484 -24.43 4.87 7.87
C ALA A 484 -25.54 3.87 8.20
N ASN A 485 -26.79 4.27 7.99
CA ASN A 485 -27.97 3.44 8.31
C ASN A 485 -27.96 2.91 9.75
N GLY A 486 -27.50 3.73 10.72
CA GLY A 486 -27.44 3.37 12.14
C GLY A 486 -26.32 2.38 12.51
N LYS A 487 -25.44 2.04 11.58
CA LYS A 487 -24.29 1.15 11.82
C LYS A 487 -22.99 1.91 11.72
N THR A 488 -22.06 1.70 12.64
CA THR A 488 -20.68 2.19 12.53
C THR A 488 -20.00 1.55 11.33
N ILE A 489 -19.51 2.38 10.41
CA ILE A 489 -18.82 1.96 9.19
C ILE A 489 -17.34 2.32 9.21
N ALA A 490 -16.94 3.33 10.00
CA ALA A 490 -15.55 3.70 10.20
C ALA A 490 -15.35 4.37 11.57
N GLU A 491 -14.19 4.16 12.14
CA GLU A 491 -13.71 4.81 13.35
C GLU A 491 -12.26 5.27 13.14
N ASN A 492 -11.90 6.39 13.75
CA ASN A 492 -10.53 6.89 13.72
C ASN A 492 -10.19 7.57 15.04
N GLU A 493 -8.92 7.57 15.41
CA GLU A 493 -8.43 8.20 16.63
C GLU A 493 -7.07 8.85 16.40
N TYR A 494 -6.79 9.91 17.17
CA TYR A 494 -5.54 10.66 17.08
C TYR A 494 -5.08 11.13 18.46
N ALA A 495 -3.76 11.14 18.63
CA ALA A 495 -3.11 11.91 19.67
C ALA A 495 -3.12 13.39 19.26
N LEU A 496 -3.57 14.26 20.14
CA LEU A 496 -3.61 15.70 19.93
C LEU A 496 -2.57 16.43 20.75
N THR A 497 -2.07 17.54 20.21
CA THR A 497 -1.20 18.48 20.91
C THR A 497 -1.50 19.91 20.47
N THR A 498 -1.23 20.86 21.35
CA THR A 498 -1.29 22.30 21.03
C THR A 498 -0.02 22.80 20.33
N ALA A 499 1.07 22.04 20.42
CA ALA A 499 2.34 22.38 19.77
C ALA A 499 2.35 21.94 18.31
N ASP A 500 2.95 22.75 17.42
CA ASP A 500 3.14 22.42 16.01
C ASP A 500 4.53 21.85 15.75
N ASP A 501 4.62 20.97 14.74
CA ASP A 501 5.89 20.60 14.14
C ASP A 501 6.45 21.78 13.33
N VAL A 502 7.74 22.06 13.46
CA VAL A 502 8.45 23.10 12.69
C VAL A 502 9.50 22.45 11.83
N PHE A 503 9.41 22.66 10.52
CA PHE A 503 10.28 22.04 9.53
C PHE A 503 11.37 22.99 9.04
N ASP A 504 12.56 22.47 8.75
CA ASP A 504 13.63 23.17 8.05
C ASP A 504 13.50 22.96 6.53
N TRP A 505 12.49 23.60 5.92
CA TRP A 505 12.20 23.45 4.49
C TRP A 505 13.41 23.69 3.58
N PRO A 506 14.27 24.69 3.81
CA PRO A 506 15.47 24.91 3.00
C PRO A 506 16.48 23.75 3.00
N LYS A 507 16.44 22.90 4.04
CA LYS A 507 17.31 21.72 4.14
C LYS A 507 16.60 20.42 3.78
N SER A 508 15.45 20.51 3.13
CA SER A 508 14.80 19.33 2.55
C SER A 508 15.69 18.71 1.48
N ASP A 509 15.87 17.40 1.55
CA ASP A 509 16.51 16.60 0.52
C ASP A 509 15.65 15.38 0.17
N TRP A 510 16.14 14.48 -0.65
CA TRP A 510 15.43 13.29 -1.05
C TRP A 510 15.22 12.30 0.12
N THR A 511 16.07 12.34 1.14
CA THR A 511 15.96 11.46 2.31
C THR A 511 14.84 11.91 3.24
N ARG A 512 14.82 13.19 3.61
CA ARG A 512 13.81 13.77 4.52
C ARG A 512 13.79 15.30 4.51
N THR A 513 12.80 15.87 5.17
CA THR A 513 12.82 17.26 5.62
C THR A 513 13.15 17.27 7.12
N PRO A 514 14.26 17.91 7.56
CA PRO A 514 14.60 17.97 8.98
C PRO A 514 13.54 18.69 9.81
N ILE A 515 13.36 18.26 11.05
CA ILE A 515 12.40 18.83 12.00
C ILE A 515 13.17 19.67 13.02
N LEU A 516 12.96 20.99 13.01
CA LEU A 516 13.58 21.92 13.96
C LEU A 516 12.95 21.83 15.35
N LYS A 517 11.65 21.53 15.40
CA LYS A 517 10.90 21.34 16.63
C LYS A 517 9.80 20.32 16.38
N HIS A 518 9.76 19.28 17.18
CA HIS A 518 8.68 18.31 17.16
C HIS A 518 7.45 18.81 17.91
N ALA A 519 6.27 18.48 17.41
CA ALA A 519 5.03 18.59 18.16
C ALA A 519 5.14 17.74 19.44
N ASP A 520 4.91 18.37 20.59
CA ASP A 520 5.12 17.75 21.91
C ASP A 520 3.93 16.86 22.29
N LEU A 521 4.17 15.56 22.34
CA LEU A 521 3.24 14.51 22.82
C LEU A 521 3.82 13.77 24.05
N THR A 522 4.79 14.38 24.76
CA THR A 522 5.43 13.78 25.93
C THR A 522 4.43 13.49 27.03
N GLY A 523 3.37 14.30 27.16
CA GLY A 523 2.27 14.06 28.08
C GLY A 523 1.54 12.73 27.81
N ILE A 524 1.39 12.33 26.53
CA ILE A 524 0.83 11.02 26.15
C ILE A 524 1.86 9.92 26.38
N GLY A 525 3.12 10.14 25.99
CA GLY A 525 4.21 9.19 26.22
C GLY A 525 4.43 8.86 27.69
N ALA A 526 4.19 9.80 28.59
CA ALA A 526 4.31 9.63 30.05
C ALA A 526 3.07 8.99 30.72
N GLN A 527 1.93 8.82 30.00
CA GLN A 527 0.76 8.18 30.60
C GLN A 527 1.07 6.72 30.96
N PRO A 528 0.76 6.28 32.18
CA PRO A 528 0.88 4.88 32.55
C PRO A 528 -0.08 4.05 31.69
N PRO A 529 0.35 2.86 31.23
CA PRO A 529 -0.48 1.98 30.44
C PRO A 529 -1.80 1.60 31.12
N VAL A 530 -2.90 1.71 30.40
CA VAL A 530 -4.24 1.32 30.89
C VAL A 530 -4.41 -0.19 30.74
N LYS A 531 -4.77 -0.88 31.82
CA LYS A 531 -5.01 -2.32 31.83
C LYS A 531 -6.40 -2.62 31.28
N CYS A 532 -6.48 -3.04 30.04
CA CYS A 532 -7.70 -3.50 29.39
C CYS A 532 -7.82 -5.02 29.43
N LYS A 533 -9.03 -5.55 29.19
CA LYS A 533 -9.31 -6.99 29.18
C LYS A 533 -9.98 -7.39 27.88
N ALA A 534 -9.46 -8.43 27.23
CA ALA A 534 -10.13 -9.09 26.12
C ALA A 534 -10.99 -10.25 26.65
N ARG A 535 -12.21 -10.35 26.13
CA ARG A 535 -13.11 -11.49 26.36
C ARG A 535 -13.56 -12.06 25.05
N VAL A 536 -13.55 -13.38 24.93
CA VAL A 536 -14.12 -14.06 23.79
C VAL A 536 -15.65 -13.92 23.88
N LYS A 537 -16.25 -13.33 22.88
CA LYS A 537 -17.71 -13.14 22.77
C LYS A 537 -18.35 -14.29 21.98
N GLU A 538 -17.72 -14.69 20.89
CA GLU A 538 -18.23 -15.71 19.99
C GLU A 538 -17.10 -16.42 19.26
N ILE A 539 -17.27 -17.71 18.96
CA ILE A 539 -16.37 -18.52 18.11
C ILE A 539 -17.20 -19.29 17.09
N GLN A 540 -16.88 -19.11 15.80
CA GLN A 540 -17.48 -19.85 14.67
C GLN A 540 -16.34 -20.44 13.83
N GLY A 541 -15.99 -21.70 14.08
CA GLY A 541 -14.86 -22.35 13.43
C GLY A 541 -13.53 -21.61 13.75
N ARG A 542 -12.94 -21.01 12.73
CA ARG A 542 -11.71 -20.19 12.84
C ARG A 542 -11.98 -18.72 13.14
N GLN A 543 -13.23 -18.27 12.96
CA GLN A 543 -13.61 -16.88 13.22
C GLN A 543 -13.92 -16.68 14.70
N VAL A 544 -13.31 -15.65 15.28
CA VAL A 544 -13.43 -15.29 16.69
C VAL A 544 -13.85 -13.84 16.80
N GLN A 545 -14.83 -13.57 17.66
CA GLN A 545 -15.19 -12.22 18.06
C GLN A 545 -14.72 -11.96 19.51
N LEU A 546 -13.95 -10.89 19.68
CA LEU A 546 -13.41 -10.44 20.96
C LEU A 546 -14.06 -9.11 21.34
N THR A 547 -14.41 -8.95 22.63
CA THR A 547 -14.72 -7.65 23.21
C THR A 547 -13.54 -7.22 24.09
N VAL A 548 -12.98 -6.06 23.81
CA VAL A 548 -11.91 -5.44 24.61
C VAL A 548 -12.53 -4.29 25.40
N SER A 549 -12.41 -4.36 26.73
CA SER A 549 -13.02 -3.39 27.65
C SER A 549 -11.95 -2.56 28.35
N ASN A 550 -12.16 -1.25 28.40
CA ASN A 550 -11.40 -0.28 29.19
C ASN A 550 -12.20 0.06 30.47
N PRO A 551 -11.87 -0.53 31.61
CA PRO A 551 -12.61 -0.27 32.88
C PRO A 551 -12.18 1.02 33.59
N SER A 552 -11.25 1.77 33.02
CA SER A 552 -10.70 2.97 33.64
C SER A 552 -11.41 4.24 33.18
N ASN A 553 -11.26 5.30 33.96
CA ASN A 553 -11.73 6.64 33.58
C ASN A 553 -10.75 7.40 32.67
N LYS A 554 -9.70 6.74 32.15
CA LYS A 554 -8.72 7.29 31.20
C LYS A 554 -8.89 6.69 29.82
N VAL A 555 -8.43 7.37 28.79
CA VAL A 555 -8.32 6.82 27.45
C VAL A 555 -7.27 5.70 27.45
N ALA A 556 -7.63 4.55 26.91
CA ALA A 556 -6.68 3.49 26.61
C ALA A 556 -6.22 3.66 25.16
N TYR A 557 -4.98 4.10 24.95
CA TYR A 557 -4.47 4.49 23.63
C TYR A 557 -3.51 3.43 23.07
N MET A 558 -3.70 3.05 21.79
CA MET A 558 -2.82 2.13 21.05
C MET A 558 -2.61 0.76 21.72
N LEU A 559 -3.70 0.04 22.00
CA LEU A 559 -3.67 -1.31 22.57
C LEU A 559 -3.39 -2.36 21.49
N ARG A 560 -2.38 -3.19 21.70
CA ARG A 560 -2.12 -4.35 20.86
C ARG A 560 -2.81 -5.60 21.40
N ILE A 561 -3.64 -6.25 20.57
CA ILE A 561 -4.28 -7.53 20.89
C ILE A 561 -3.39 -8.64 20.35
N VAL A 562 -3.11 -9.64 21.17
CA VAL A 562 -2.35 -10.83 20.79
C VAL A 562 -3.10 -12.09 21.21
N LEU A 563 -2.99 -13.14 20.42
CA LEU A 563 -3.48 -14.46 20.80
C LEU A 563 -2.30 -15.37 21.14
N LYS A 564 -2.47 -16.17 22.20
CA LYS A 564 -1.47 -17.11 22.69
C LYS A 564 -2.04 -18.53 22.77
N ASP A 565 -1.22 -19.52 22.46
CA ASP A 565 -1.57 -20.92 22.60
C ASP A 565 -1.59 -21.34 24.09
N LYS A 566 -1.95 -22.59 24.37
CA LYS A 566 -1.98 -23.16 25.72
C LYS A 566 -0.63 -23.13 26.46
N LYS A 567 0.47 -22.96 25.75
CA LYS A 567 1.82 -22.85 26.29
C LYS A 567 2.26 -21.40 26.48
N GLY A 568 1.36 -20.44 26.23
CA GLY A 568 1.63 -19.00 26.32
C GLY A 568 2.45 -18.43 25.14
N ARG A 569 2.63 -19.20 24.05
CA ARG A 569 3.37 -18.76 22.88
C ARG A 569 2.46 -17.98 21.94
N PHE A 570 3.00 -16.95 21.30
CA PHE A 570 2.33 -16.17 20.28
C PHE A 570 1.85 -17.08 19.13
N ILE A 571 0.62 -16.83 18.66
CA ILE A 571 0.03 -17.55 17.52
C ILE A 571 0.25 -16.72 16.26
N ASP A 572 1.08 -17.22 15.35
CA ASP A 572 1.32 -16.61 14.05
C ASP A 572 0.13 -16.75 13.10
N GLY A 573 0.04 -15.86 12.11
CA GLY A 573 -0.95 -15.93 11.04
C GLY A 573 -2.38 -15.57 11.45
N VAL A 574 -2.57 -14.99 12.63
CA VAL A 574 -3.87 -14.43 13.04
C VAL A 574 -4.14 -13.13 12.29
N THR A 575 -5.30 -13.03 11.67
CA THR A 575 -5.76 -11.83 11.00
C THR A 575 -6.80 -11.11 11.86
N PHE A 576 -6.54 -9.86 12.23
CA PHE A 576 -7.49 -9.03 13.00
C PHE A 576 -8.22 -8.04 12.10
N SER A 577 -9.51 -7.79 12.39
CA SER A 577 -10.27 -6.70 11.76
C SER A 577 -9.68 -5.33 12.10
N ASP A 578 -9.17 -5.15 13.32
CA ASP A 578 -8.46 -3.97 13.80
C ASP A 578 -7.47 -4.37 14.90
N ASN A 579 -6.37 -3.62 15.06
CA ASN A 579 -5.41 -3.79 16.14
C ASN A 579 -4.70 -2.45 16.41
N TYR A 580 -3.89 -2.34 17.45
CA TYR A 580 -3.39 -1.06 17.96
C TYR A 580 -4.55 -0.08 18.19
N ILE A 581 -5.63 -0.60 18.78
CA ILE A 581 -6.90 0.09 18.98
C ILE A 581 -6.83 1.04 20.16
N SER A 582 -7.65 2.09 20.11
CA SER A 582 -7.86 2.98 21.25
C SER A 582 -9.30 2.90 21.73
N ILE A 583 -9.51 3.02 23.04
CA ILE A 583 -10.82 2.87 23.69
C ILE A 583 -11.06 4.05 24.63
N GLU A 584 -12.20 4.69 24.46
CA GLU A 584 -12.69 5.77 25.32
C GLU A 584 -12.76 5.33 26.81
N PRO A 585 -12.77 6.27 27.77
CA PRO A 585 -12.95 5.96 29.18
C PRO A 585 -14.24 5.16 29.44
N ASN A 586 -14.13 4.08 30.23
CA ASN A 586 -15.23 3.15 30.54
C ASN A 586 -15.92 2.54 29.29
N GLY A 587 -15.23 2.56 28.13
CA GLY A 587 -15.74 2.07 26.87
C GLY A 587 -15.32 0.62 26.56
N GLU A 588 -15.86 0.11 25.47
CA GLU A 588 -15.47 -1.19 24.91
C GLU A 588 -15.45 -1.16 23.40
N LYS A 589 -14.64 -2.04 22.80
CA LYS A 589 -14.52 -2.21 21.36
C LYS A 589 -14.59 -3.69 21.00
N THR A 590 -15.35 -3.99 19.94
CA THR A 590 -15.42 -5.33 19.38
C THR A 590 -14.43 -5.47 18.22
N VAL A 591 -13.61 -6.52 18.28
CA VAL A 591 -12.64 -6.87 17.23
C VAL A 591 -12.89 -8.32 16.81
N THR A 592 -12.94 -8.57 15.52
CA THR A 592 -12.99 -9.93 14.99
C THR A 592 -11.59 -10.37 14.57
N CYS A 593 -11.30 -11.65 14.69
CA CYS A 593 -10.08 -12.22 14.15
C CYS A 593 -10.32 -13.58 13.51
N LEU A 594 -9.46 -13.93 12.57
CA LEU A 594 -9.42 -15.23 11.91
C LEU A 594 -8.17 -15.98 12.35
N LEU A 595 -8.37 -17.13 12.98
CA LEU A 595 -7.28 -18.03 13.38
C LEU A 595 -6.69 -18.76 12.15
N PRO A 596 -5.40 -19.07 12.17
CA PRO A 596 -4.78 -19.91 11.13
C PRO A 596 -5.40 -21.31 11.08
N ASP A 597 -5.81 -21.83 12.23
CA ASP A 597 -6.49 -23.14 12.38
C ASP A 597 -7.46 -23.12 13.58
N VAL A 598 -8.31 -24.13 13.71
CA VAL A 598 -9.19 -24.32 14.87
C VAL A 598 -8.34 -24.79 16.06
N MET A 599 -8.16 -23.92 17.04
CA MET A 599 -7.30 -24.18 18.19
C MET A 599 -7.80 -23.52 19.48
N LYS A 600 -7.30 -23.99 20.62
CA LYS A 600 -7.50 -23.31 21.91
C LYS A 600 -6.47 -22.21 22.09
N PHE A 601 -6.94 -21.04 22.53
CA PHE A 601 -6.11 -19.85 22.72
C PHE A 601 -6.56 -19.05 23.96
N THR A 602 -5.71 -18.11 24.36
CA THR A 602 -6.03 -16.98 25.24
C THR A 602 -5.82 -15.68 24.49
N ALA A 603 -6.60 -14.66 24.81
CA ALA A 603 -6.44 -13.32 24.23
C ALA A 603 -5.88 -12.39 25.31
N ASP A 604 -4.75 -11.78 25.01
CA ASP A 604 -4.12 -10.75 25.85
C ASP A 604 -4.21 -9.39 25.17
N VAL A 605 -4.29 -8.35 25.98
CA VAL A 605 -4.20 -6.95 25.54
C VAL A 605 -2.93 -6.38 26.11
N LEU A 606 -2.00 -6.09 25.24
CA LEU A 606 -0.75 -5.45 25.60
C LEU A 606 -0.96 -3.93 25.55
N PRO A 607 -0.75 -3.22 26.63
CA PRO A 607 -0.73 -1.77 26.61
C PRO A 607 0.58 -1.34 25.97
N TYR A 608 0.49 -0.64 24.89
CA TYR A 608 1.60 0.07 24.29
C TYR A 608 1.56 1.53 24.68
#